data_78d50debf7faa0e2fc60d632701f1ae0
#
_entry.id   78d50debf7faa0e2fc60d632701f1ae0
#
_cell.length_a   1.000
_cell.length_b   1.000
_cell.length_c   1.000
_cell.angle_alpha   90.00
_cell.angle_beta   90.00
_cell.angle_gamma   90.00
#
_symmetry.space_group_name_H-M   'P 1'
#
loop_
_entity.id
_entity.type
_entity.pdbx_description
1 polymer ?
#
loop_
_entity_poly.entity_id
_entity_poly.type
_entity_poly.pdbx_seq_one_letter_code
_entity_poly.pdbx_strand_id
1 'polypeptide(L)'
;MGRSYFHLHLVSDSTGETLITVARAAVAQYEGVSAIEHVYPLVRSSTQLQRVISEIEAAPGIVLYTLVDRELAGQLEEACRQTGSPHLSVLSPVHALLQSYLGAASTARPGAQHVLNADYFKRIDAMNFTLLHDDGQLPDDINDADVVLVGVSRTSKTPTAIYLANRGVKTANVPLVPGLPAPAALATARRPLIVGLVASPERIVQIRQNRLLSLRADDDTAYVDRDAVAEEIAFSRRLFAKHNWPTIDVTRRSIEETAAAILDLYRDHRLKFIAV
;
A
#
# COMPACT_ATOMS: atom_id res chain seq x y z
N MET A 1 0.83 -24.67 19.72
CA MET A 1 0.00 -25.34 18.70
C MET A 1 0.70 -25.20 17.36
N GLY A 2 0.86 -26.29 16.57
CA GLY A 2 1.47 -26.24 15.24
C GLY A 2 0.59 -25.43 14.29
N ARG A 3 1.20 -24.66 13.38
CA ARG A 3 0.46 -24.00 12.30
C ARG A 3 -0.07 -25.05 11.32
N SER A 4 -1.36 -24.96 10.99
CA SER A 4 -1.96 -25.74 9.91
C SER A 4 -1.73 -25.02 8.58
N TYR A 5 -1.35 -25.77 7.54
CA TYR A 5 -1.12 -25.24 6.20
C TYR A 5 -2.17 -25.75 5.24
N PHE A 6 -2.56 -24.89 4.29
CA PHE A 6 -3.45 -25.26 3.19
C PHE A 6 -3.01 -24.58 1.89
N HIS A 7 -3.30 -25.22 0.75
CA HIS A 7 -3.01 -24.65 -0.56
C HIS A 7 -4.12 -23.67 -0.97
N LEU A 8 -3.73 -22.53 -1.50
CA LEU A 8 -4.62 -21.48 -1.99
C LEU A 8 -4.19 -21.07 -3.40
N HIS A 9 -4.99 -21.44 -4.38
CA HIS A 9 -4.74 -21.18 -5.79
C HIS A 9 -5.48 -19.92 -6.24
N LEU A 10 -4.76 -18.96 -6.81
CA LEU A 10 -5.24 -17.65 -7.23
C LEU A 10 -5.12 -17.54 -8.76
N VAL A 11 -6.21 -17.78 -9.48
CA VAL A 11 -6.23 -17.88 -10.96
C VAL A 11 -6.82 -16.62 -11.58
N SER A 12 -6.04 -15.89 -12.37
CA SER A 12 -6.47 -14.62 -12.96
C SER A 12 -6.10 -14.50 -14.45
N ASP A 13 -6.96 -13.90 -15.22
CA ASP A 13 -6.69 -13.49 -16.62
C ASP A 13 -5.94 -12.14 -16.71
N SER A 14 -5.65 -11.50 -15.57
CA SER A 14 -4.87 -10.28 -15.40
C SER A 14 -3.70 -10.50 -14.45
N THR A 15 -3.24 -9.47 -13.73
CA THR A 15 -2.07 -9.53 -12.83
C THR A 15 -2.28 -10.37 -11.57
N GLY A 16 -3.52 -10.63 -11.17
CA GLY A 16 -3.85 -11.37 -9.96
C GLY A 16 -3.85 -10.53 -8.66
N GLU A 17 -3.50 -9.25 -8.72
CA GLU A 17 -3.41 -8.38 -7.52
C GLU A 17 -4.70 -8.34 -6.70
N THR A 18 -5.85 -8.28 -7.36
CA THR A 18 -7.16 -8.30 -6.67
C THR A 18 -7.33 -9.59 -5.86
N LEU A 19 -6.99 -10.75 -6.45
CA LEU A 19 -7.08 -12.04 -5.75
C LEU A 19 -6.14 -12.10 -4.57
N ILE A 20 -4.88 -11.68 -4.75
CA ILE A 20 -3.88 -11.65 -3.68
C ILE A 20 -4.37 -10.79 -2.51
N THR A 21 -4.90 -9.60 -2.81
CA THR A 21 -5.39 -8.67 -1.78
C THR A 21 -6.58 -9.25 -1.01
N VAL A 22 -7.58 -9.80 -1.71
CA VAL A 22 -8.77 -10.39 -1.09
C VAL A 22 -8.39 -11.64 -0.29
N ALA A 23 -7.55 -12.53 -0.85
CA ALA A 23 -7.09 -13.74 -0.19
C ALA A 23 -6.36 -13.44 1.11
N ARG A 24 -5.40 -12.52 1.09
CA ARG A 24 -4.64 -12.14 2.28
C ARG A 24 -5.51 -11.46 3.34
N ALA A 25 -6.43 -10.59 2.94
CA ALA A 25 -7.38 -9.97 3.85
C ALA A 25 -8.28 -11.01 4.54
N ALA A 26 -8.74 -12.01 3.79
CA ALA A 26 -9.56 -13.08 4.33
C ALA A 26 -8.77 -14.01 5.26
N VAL A 27 -7.61 -14.50 4.82
CA VAL A 27 -6.75 -15.42 5.61
C VAL A 27 -6.29 -14.81 6.92
N ALA A 28 -6.04 -13.50 6.95
CA ALA A 28 -5.61 -12.77 8.15
C ALA A 28 -6.63 -12.82 9.31
N GLN A 29 -7.89 -13.22 9.05
CA GLN A 29 -8.92 -13.38 10.08
C GLN A 29 -8.87 -14.73 10.81
N TYR A 30 -8.02 -15.66 10.37
CA TYR A 30 -7.93 -17.01 10.93
C TYR A 30 -6.59 -17.20 11.65
N GLU A 31 -6.65 -17.42 12.96
CA GLU A 31 -5.47 -17.69 13.78
C GLU A 31 -4.99 -19.15 13.62
N GLY A 32 -3.68 -19.36 13.65
CA GLY A 32 -3.09 -20.70 13.62
C GLY A 32 -3.07 -21.38 12.26
N VAL A 33 -3.52 -20.73 11.18
CA VAL A 33 -3.46 -21.24 9.80
C VAL A 33 -2.55 -20.38 8.92
N SER A 34 -1.99 -20.99 7.88
CA SER A 34 -1.16 -20.28 6.89
C SER A 34 -1.46 -20.83 5.50
N ALA A 35 -1.73 -19.93 4.56
CA ALA A 35 -1.91 -20.30 3.16
C ALA A 35 -0.55 -20.48 2.47
N ILE A 36 -0.45 -21.53 1.66
CA ILE A 36 0.59 -21.69 0.64
C ILE A 36 0.00 -21.13 -0.65
N GLU A 37 0.34 -19.88 -0.96
CA GLU A 37 -0.24 -19.16 -2.09
C GLU A 37 0.40 -19.62 -3.41
N HIS A 38 -0.43 -20.04 -4.38
CA HIS A 38 -0.06 -20.33 -5.75
C HIS A 38 -0.74 -19.31 -6.66
N VAL A 39 0.01 -18.42 -7.29
CA VAL A 39 -0.53 -17.32 -8.12
C VAL A 39 -0.32 -17.62 -9.58
N TYR A 40 -1.42 -17.66 -10.35
CA TYR A 40 -1.44 -17.91 -11.78
C TYR A 40 -2.00 -16.67 -12.53
N PRO A 41 -1.14 -15.70 -12.87
CA PRO A 41 -1.55 -14.54 -13.63
C PRO A 41 -1.64 -14.84 -15.12
N LEU A 42 -2.37 -13.99 -15.86
CA LEU A 42 -2.46 -13.98 -17.33
C LEU A 42 -2.96 -15.28 -17.96
N VAL A 43 -3.84 -16.00 -17.26
CA VAL A 43 -4.47 -17.22 -17.79
C VAL A 43 -5.56 -16.84 -18.78
N ARG A 44 -5.22 -16.88 -20.09
CA ARG A 44 -6.05 -16.40 -21.20
C ARG A 44 -6.28 -17.43 -22.29
N SER A 45 -5.83 -18.66 -22.10
CA SER A 45 -6.01 -19.75 -23.07
C SER A 45 -6.24 -21.08 -22.34
N SER A 46 -6.93 -22.02 -23.02
CA SER A 46 -7.16 -23.36 -22.48
C SER A 46 -5.85 -24.09 -22.18
N THR A 47 -4.80 -23.89 -22.99
CA THR A 47 -3.48 -24.50 -22.74
C THR A 47 -2.86 -24.02 -21.43
N GLN A 48 -2.96 -22.72 -21.14
CA GLN A 48 -2.49 -22.16 -19.86
C GLN A 48 -3.33 -22.71 -18.70
N LEU A 49 -4.65 -22.74 -18.87
CA LEU A 49 -5.57 -23.24 -17.87
C LEU A 49 -5.32 -24.71 -17.53
N GLN A 50 -5.05 -25.57 -18.51
CA GLN A 50 -4.74 -26.97 -18.28
C GLN A 50 -3.50 -27.18 -17.41
N ARG A 51 -2.48 -26.35 -17.57
CA ARG A 51 -1.29 -26.39 -16.69
C ARG A 51 -1.67 -26.03 -15.25
N VAL A 52 -2.49 -25.00 -15.05
CA VAL A 52 -2.99 -24.61 -13.73
C VAL A 52 -3.83 -25.72 -13.09
N ILE A 53 -4.70 -26.37 -13.86
CA ILE A 53 -5.51 -27.50 -13.41
C ILE A 53 -4.61 -28.63 -12.93
N SER A 54 -3.57 -28.99 -13.68
CA SER A 54 -2.62 -30.04 -13.27
C SER A 54 -1.90 -29.70 -11.95
N GLU A 55 -1.60 -28.43 -11.71
CA GLU A 55 -1.00 -28.00 -10.44
C GLU A 55 -1.99 -28.04 -9.28
N ILE A 56 -3.28 -27.71 -9.52
CA ILE A 56 -4.35 -27.85 -8.53
C ILE A 56 -4.57 -29.34 -8.19
N GLU A 57 -4.53 -30.23 -9.17
CA GLU A 57 -4.63 -31.69 -8.96
C GLU A 57 -3.46 -32.24 -8.15
N ALA A 58 -2.26 -31.73 -8.38
CA ALA A 58 -1.05 -32.13 -7.65
C ALA A 58 -1.04 -31.62 -6.19
N ALA A 59 -1.67 -30.51 -5.90
CA ALA A 59 -1.73 -29.90 -4.57
C ALA A 59 -3.14 -29.34 -4.30
N PRO A 60 -4.15 -30.23 -4.04
CA PRO A 60 -5.54 -29.79 -3.87
C PRO A 60 -5.71 -28.77 -2.75
N GLY A 61 -6.52 -27.74 -3.01
CA GLY A 61 -6.74 -26.64 -2.06
C GLY A 61 -7.93 -25.77 -2.45
N ILE A 62 -8.02 -24.59 -1.85
CA ILE A 62 -9.04 -23.60 -2.18
C ILE A 62 -8.63 -22.87 -3.46
N VAL A 63 -9.57 -22.68 -4.39
CA VAL A 63 -9.34 -21.97 -5.66
C VAL A 63 -10.15 -20.69 -5.69
N LEU A 64 -9.48 -19.53 -5.73
CA LEU A 64 -10.11 -18.24 -5.99
C LEU A 64 -9.74 -17.80 -7.41
N TYR A 65 -10.71 -17.28 -8.16
CA TYR A 65 -10.42 -16.88 -9.52
C TYR A 65 -11.14 -15.60 -9.96
N THR A 66 -10.57 -14.93 -10.98
CA THR A 66 -11.11 -13.73 -11.64
C THR A 66 -11.03 -13.86 -13.16
N LEU A 67 -11.52 -14.96 -13.70
CA LEU A 67 -11.61 -15.18 -15.15
C LEU A 67 -12.90 -14.54 -15.67
N VAL A 68 -12.79 -13.62 -16.64
CA VAL A 68 -13.97 -13.00 -17.29
C VAL A 68 -14.49 -13.83 -18.46
N ASP A 69 -13.65 -14.67 -19.06
CA ASP A 69 -14.04 -15.63 -20.09
C ASP A 69 -14.84 -16.78 -19.45
N ARG A 70 -16.09 -16.93 -19.89
CA ARG A 70 -17.02 -17.92 -19.32
C ARG A 70 -16.63 -19.36 -19.63
N GLU A 71 -16.00 -19.60 -20.77
CA GLU A 71 -15.58 -20.95 -21.17
C GLU A 71 -14.41 -21.40 -20.30
N LEU A 72 -13.38 -20.56 -20.13
CA LEU A 72 -12.25 -20.83 -19.24
C LEU A 72 -12.70 -20.98 -17.78
N ALA A 73 -13.61 -20.12 -17.32
CA ALA A 73 -14.16 -20.22 -15.96
C ALA A 73 -14.90 -21.54 -15.77
N GLY A 74 -15.74 -21.95 -16.73
CA GLY A 74 -16.47 -23.21 -16.68
C GLY A 74 -15.55 -24.44 -16.67
N GLN A 75 -14.46 -24.44 -17.47
CA GLN A 75 -13.45 -25.50 -17.45
C GLN A 75 -12.74 -25.59 -16.08
N LEU A 76 -12.39 -24.45 -15.47
CA LEU A 76 -11.78 -24.42 -14.13
C LEU A 76 -12.73 -24.97 -13.06
N GLU A 77 -13.99 -24.51 -13.08
CA GLU A 77 -15.01 -24.95 -12.12
C GLU A 77 -15.27 -26.46 -12.22
N GLU A 78 -15.32 -27.00 -13.44
CA GLU A 78 -15.49 -28.45 -13.65
C GLU A 78 -14.30 -29.24 -13.08
N ALA A 79 -13.07 -28.80 -13.35
CA ALA A 79 -11.87 -29.43 -12.80
C ALA A 79 -11.86 -29.37 -11.26
N CYS A 80 -12.25 -28.23 -10.68
CA CYS A 80 -12.36 -28.09 -9.21
C CYS A 80 -13.42 -29.03 -8.62
N ARG A 81 -14.56 -29.26 -9.30
CA ARG A 81 -15.58 -30.23 -8.88
C ARG A 81 -15.02 -31.66 -8.89
N GLN A 82 -14.27 -32.02 -9.93
CA GLN A 82 -13.67 -33.34 -10.07
C GLN A 82 -12.61 -33.62 -9.00
N THR A 83 -11.82 -32.62 -8.61
CA THR A 83 -10.80 -32.73 -7.56
C THR A 83 -11.36 -32.54 -6.15
N GLY A 84 -12.65 -32.14 -6.00
CA GLY A 84 -13.24 -31.77 -4.72
C GLY A 84 -12.66 -30.47 -4.14
N SER A 85 -12.01 -29.63 -4.94
CA SER A 85 -11.43 -28.36 -4.52
C SER A 85 -12.51 -27.28 -4.37
N PRO A 86 -12.70 -26.69 -3.18
CA PRO A 86 -13.60 -25.54 -3.02
C PRO A 86 -13.15 -24.39 -3.92
N HIS A 87 -14.09 -23.79 -4.65
CA HIS A 87 -13.74 -22.70 -5.57
C HIS A 87 -14.74 -21.55 -5.53
N LEU A 88 -14.28 -20.34 -5.83
CA LEU A 88 -15.09 -19.13 -5.84
C LEU A 88 -14.60 -18.14 -6.90
N SER A 89 -15.54 -17.68 -7.74
CA SER A 89 -15.33 -16.47 -8.56
C SER A 89 -15.49 -15.22 -7.69
N VAL A 90 -14.38 -14.51 -7.45
CA VAL A 90 -14.38 -13.36 -6.53
C VAL A 90 -15.17 -12.18 -7.09
N LEU A 91 -15.14 -11.96 -8.41
CA LEU A 91 -15.80 -10.82 -9.06
C LEU A 91 -17.21 -11.09 -9.55
N SER A 92 -17.62 -12.35 -9.73
CA SER A 92 -18.94 -12.68 -10.30
C SER A 92 -20.12 -12.09 -9.47
N PRO A 93 -20.14 -12.15 -8.14
CA PRO A 93 -21.20 -11.52 -7.35
C PRO A 93 -21.26 -9.99 -7.53
N VAL A 94 -20.10 -9.35 -7.63
CA VAL A 94 -20.00 -7.89 -7.86
C VAL A 94 -20.49 -7.53 -9.26
N HIS A 95 -20.11 -8.31 -10.27
CA HIS A 95 -20.60 -8.11 -11.65
C HIS A 95 -22.11 -8.29 -11.75
N ALA A 96 -22.67 -9.31 -11.11
CA ALA A 96 -24.13 -9.52 -11.07
C ALA A 96 -24.87 -8.33 -10.44
N LEU A 97 -24.36 -7.80 -9.32
CA LEU A 97 -24.91 -6.63 -8.67
C LEU A 97 -24.86 -5.39 -9.56
N LEU A 98 -23.71 -5.10 -10.16
CA LEU A 98 -23.52 -3.96 -11.07
C LEU A 98 -24.42 -4.08 -12.30
N GLN A 99 -24.50 -5.27 -12.91
CA GLN A 99 -25.37 -5.50 -14.06
C GLN A 99 -26.83 -5.26 -13.73
N SER A 100 -27.30 -5.74 -12.56
CA SER A 100 -28.66 -5.52 -12.09
C SER A 100 -28.97 -4.04 -11.85
N TYR A 101 -28.04 -3.29 -11.26
CA TYR A 101 -28.22 -1.89 -10.93
C TYR A 101 -28.09 -0.97 -12.16
N LEU A 102 -27.12 -1.22 -13.02
CA LEU A 102 -26.82 -0.38 -14.18
C LEU A 102 -27.68 -0.72 -15.41
N GLY A 103 -28.32 -1.89 -15.46
CA GLY A 103 -29.04 -2.38 -16.63
C GLY A 103 -28.14 -2.62 -17.85
N ALA A 104 -26.82 -2.73 -17.66
CA ALA A 104 -25.82 -2.86 -18.70
C ALA A 104 -25.05 -4.19 -18.59
N ALA A 105 -24.79 -4.81 -19.74
CA ALA A 105 -23.98 -6.05 -19.78
C ALA A 105 -22.48 -5.73 -19.58
N SER A 106 -21.76 -6.63 -18.89
CA SER A 106 -20.31 -6.57 -18.80
C SER A 106 -19.66 -6.78 -20.17
N THR A 107 -18.59 -6.04 -20.47
CA THR A 107 -17.81 -6.19 -21.72
C THR A 107 -16.86 -7.38 -21.71
N ALA A 108 -16.71 -8.06 -20.58
CA ALA A 108 -15.84 -9.23 -20.36
C ALA A 108 -14.38 -9.04 -20.88
N ARG A 109 -13.81 -7.83 -20.71
CA ARG A 109 -12.43 -7.53 -21.15
C ARG A 109 -11.44 -7.83 -20.01
N PRO A 110 -10.50 -8.78 -20.18
CA PRO A 110 -9.44 -9.02 -19.21
C PRO A 110 -8.60 -7.76 -18.97
N GLY A 111 -8.32 -7.44 -17.72
CA GLY A 111 -7.47 -6.31 -17.36
C GLY A 111 -8.01 -4.92 -17.72
N ALA A 112 -9.33 -4.77 -17.88
CA ALA A 112 -9.96 -3.49 -18.23
C ALA A 112 -9.64 -2.35 -17.26
N GLN A 113 -9.26 -2.66 -16.02
CA GLN A 113 -8.82 -1.69 -15.02
C GLN A 113 -7.42 -1.11 -15.26
N HIS A 114 -6.61 -1.74 -16.12
CA HIS A 114 -5.22 -1.33 -16.41
C HIS A 114 -5.10 -0.53 -17.73
N VAL A 115 -6.11 0.25 -18.03
CA VAL A 115 -6.06 1.13 -19.21
C VAL A 115 -5.11 2.29 -18.95
N LEU A 116 -4.26 2.63 -19.94
CA LEU A 116 -3.40 3.82 -19.93
C LEU A 116 -4.28 5.08 -20.09
N ASN A 117 -4.88 5.50 -19.00
CA ASN A 117 -5.75 6.68 -18.94
C ASN A 117 -5.06 7.82 -18.17
N ALA A 118 -5.75 8.95 -18.01
CA ALA A 118 -5.26 10.10 -17.27
C ALA A 118 -4.84 9.74 -15.83
N ASP A 119 -5.54 8.82 -15.16
CA ASP A 119 -5.19 8.39 -13.80
C ASP A 119 -3.89 7.58 -13.75
N TYR A 120 -3.61 6.81 -14.80
CA TYR A 120 -2.32 6.12 -14.93
C TYR A 120 -1.17 7.13 -15.01
N PHE A 121 -1.26 8.11 -15.91
CA PHE A 121 -0.22 9.13 -16.06
C PHE A 121 -0.08 9.99 -14.82
N LYS A 122 -1.18 10.31 -14.15
CA LYS A 122 -1.16 11.01 -12.85
C LYS A 122 -0.38 10.23 -11.79
N ARG A 123 -0.54 8.90 -11.73
CA ARG A 123 0.24 8.05 -10.81
C ARG A 123 1.72 8.06 -11.14
N ILE A 124 2.09 7.93 -12.42
CA ILE A 124 3.49 7.97 -12.86
C ILE A 124 4.11 9.33 -12.52
N ASP A 125 3.41 10.43 -12.78
CA ASP A 125 3.88 11.78 -12.43
C ASP A 125 4.08 11.95 -10.92
N ALA A 126 3.13 11.47 -10.11
CA ALA A 126 3.24 11.49 -8.65
C ALA A 126 4.42 10.63 -8.14
N MET A 127 4.66 9.47 -8.74
CA MET A 127 5.79 8.60 -8.38
C MET A 127 7.12 9.27 -8.72
N ASN A 128 7.26 9.85 -9.91
CA ASN A 128 8.46 10.58 -10.33
C ASN A 128 8.72 11.77 -9.40
N PHE A 129 7.68 12.56 -9.11
CA PHE A 129 7.78 13.66 -8.15
C PHE A 129 8.28 13.17 -6.79
N THR A 130 7.66 12.13 -6.24
CA THR A 130 7.98 11.62 -4.91
C THR A 130 9.42 11.09 -4.82
N LEU A 131 9.91 10.41 -5.86
CA LEU A 131 11.30 9.93 -5.90
C LEU A 131 12.32 11.06 -5.92
N LEU A 132 12.01 12.17 -6.59
CA LEU A 132 12.86 13.37 -6.64
C LEU A 132 12.84 14.18 -5.34
N HIS A 133 11.79 14.01 -4.50
CA HIS A 133 11.57 14.76 -3.27
C HIS A 133 11.67 13.87 -2.01
N ASP A 134 12.47 12.81 -2.08
CA ASP A 134 12.75 11.96 -0.92
C ASP A 134 14.00 12.43 -0.17
N ASP A 135 14.06 12.13 1.13
CA ASP A 135 15.17 12.43 2.06
C ASP A 135 15.63 13.90 2.07
N GLY A 136 14.69 14.83 1.93
CA GLY A 136 14.96 16.27 2.05
C GLY A 136 15.63 16.90 0.83
N GLN A 137 15.74 16.18 -0.26
CA GLN A 137 15.97 16.80 -1.56
C GLN A 137 14.72 17.61 -1.90
N LEU A 138 14.76 18.90 -1.52
CA LEU A 138 13.68 19.83 -1.82
C LEU A 138 14.19 20.79 -2.89
N PRO A 139 13.91 20.52 -4.17
CA PRO A 139 13.95 21.54 -5.19
C PRO A 139 12.99 22.67 -4.80
N ASP A 140 13.14 23.84 -5.42
CA ASP A 140 12.35 25.06 -5.12
C ASP A 140 10.82 24.90 -5.35
N ASP A 141 10.38 23.71 -5.75
CA ASP A 141 9.02 23.35 -6.16
C ASP A 141 8.19 22.60 -5.11
N ILE A 142 8.52 22.71 -3.81
CA ILE A 142 7.72 22.07 -2.73
C ILE A 142 6.22 22.39 -2.81
N ASN A 143 5.87 23.55 -3.39
CA ASN A 143 4.47 23.95 -3.61
C ASN A 143 3.75 23.12 -4.68
N ASP A 144 4.48 22.32 -5.46
CA ASP A 144 3.89 21.39 -6.44
C ASP A 144 3.54 20.03 -5.81
N ALA A 145 3.94 19.82 -4.55
CA ALA A 145 3.46 18.68 -3.77
C ALA A 145 1.98 18.81 -3.43
N ASP A 146 1.32 17.70 -3.36
CA ASP A 146 -0.02 17.56 -2.75
C ASP A 146 0.09 17.42 -1.22
N VAL A 147 1.08 16.65 -0.78
CA VAL A 147 1.35 16.33 0.63
C VAL A 147 2.85 16.44 0.91
N VAL A 148 3.19 16.95 2.07
CA VAL A 148 4.57 16.94 2.59
C VAL A 148 4.59 16.19 3.92
N LEU A 149 5.34 15.10 3.99
CA LEU A 149 5.54 14.32 5.20
C LEU A 149 6.77 14.81 5.94
N VAL A 150 6.59 15.17 7.21
CA VAL A 150 7.68 15.71 8.06
C VAL A 150 7.82 14.82 9.30
N GLY A 151 9.04 14.52 9.71
CA GLY A 151 9.27 13.76 10.94
C GLY A 151 10.71 13.28 11.08
N VAL A 152 11.06 12.78 12.26
CA VAL A 152 12.38 12.21 12.53
C VAL A 152 12.63 10.95 11.69
N SER A 153 13.89 10.52 11.62
CA SER A 153 14.24 9.28 10.92
C SER A 153 13.49 8.07 11.48
N ARG A 154 13.04 7.18 10.58
CA ARG A 154 12.33 5.93 10.90
C ARG A 154 10.86 6.08 11.34
N THR A 155 10.21 7.17 11.00
CA THR A 155 8.75 7.33 11.13
C THR A 155 7.97 6.90 9.88
N SER A 156 8.50 5.97 9.09
CA SER A 156 7.87 5.41 7.87
C SER A 156 7.49 6.44 6.78
N LYS A 157 8.16 7.60 6.73
CA LYS A 157 7.86 8.66 5.75
C LYS A 157 8.00 8.16 4.30
N THR A 158 9.19 7.68 3.92
CA THR A 158 9.47 7.19 2.56
C THR A 158 8.49 6.11 2.08
N PRO A 159 8.24 4.99 2.79
CA PRO A 159 7.29 4.01 2.33
C PRO A 159 5.85 4.54 2.26
N THR A 160 5.46 5.44 3.16
CA THR A 160 4.15 6.10 3.11
C THR A 160 4.04 7.04 1.91
N ALA A 161 5.11 7.80 1.59
CA ALA A 161 5.16 8.67 0.43
C ALA A 161 5.01 7.89 -0.88
N ILE A 162 5.72 6.77 -1.02
CA ILE A 162 5.62 5.87 -2.18
C ILE A 162 4.19 5.30 -2.30
N TYR A 163 3.58 4.91 -1.18
CA TYR A 163 2.21 4.39 -1.17
C TYR A 163 1.18 5.44 -1.61
N LEU A 164 1.33 6.69 -1.17
CA LEU A 164 0.51 7.83 -1.60
C LEU A 164 0.71 8.15 -3.08
N ALA A 165 1.96 8.13 -3.54
CA ALA A 165 2.30 8.37 -4.95
C ALA A 165 1.67 7.34 -5.88
N ASN A 166 1.61 6.06 -5.49
CA ASN A 166 0.91 5.01 -6.23
C ASN A 166 -0.62 5.25 -6.34
N ARG A 167 -1.17 6.15 -5.52
CA ARG A 167 -2.54 6.66 -5.59
C ARG A 167 -2.68 8.01 -6.31
N GLY A 168 -1.60 8.47 -6.95
CA GLY A 168 -1.56 9.71 -7.73
C GLY A 168 -1.47 10.97 -6.87
N VAL A 169 -0.92 10.87 -5.64
CA VAL A 169 -0.70 12.00 -4.73
C VAL A 169 0.79 12.33 -4.70
N LYS A 170 1.17 13.49 -5.21
CA LYS A 170 2.55 14.00 -5.18
C LYS A 170 2.98 14.25 -3.74
N THR A 171 3.93 13.47 -3.25
CA THR A 171 4.32 13.50 -1.84
C THR A 171 5.80 13.78 -1.68
N ALA A 172 6.14 14.85 -0.96
CA ALA A 172 7.52 15.14 -0.56
C ALA A 172 7.79 14.58 0.84
N ASN A 173 9.04 14.16 1.08
CA ASN A 173 9.50 13.63 2.37
C ASN A 173 10.61 14.52 2.95
N VAL A 174 10.35 15.13 4.10
CA VAL A 174 11.27 16.02 4.79
C VAL A 174 11.69 15.43 6.13
N PRO A 175 12.92 14.92 6.25
CA PRO A 175 13.44 14.45 7.54
C PRO A 175 13.75 15.64 8.44
N LEU A 176 13.41 15.54 9.72
CA LEU A 176 13.91 16.41 10.76
C LEU A 176 15.21 15.83 11.31
N VAL A 177 16.25 16.66 11.32
CA VAL A 177 17.57 16.28 11.82
C VAL A 177 17.83 17.03 13.14
N PRO A 178 18.24 16.33 14.20
CA PRO A 178 18.55 16.97 15.49
C PRO A 178 19.57 18.10 15.32
N GLY A 179 19.32 19.21 16.02
CA GLY A 179 20.23 20.37 15.98
C GLY A 179 20.18 21.23 14.72
N LEU A 180 19.45 20.81 13.69
CA LEU A 180 19.24 21.61 12.48
C LEU A 180 17.84 22.25 12.45
N PRO A 181 17.72 23.50 11.98
CA PRO A 181 16.42 24.10 11.76
C PRO A 181 15.66 23.35 10.66
N ALA A 182 14.33 23.32 10.76
CA ALA A 182 13.51 22.80 9.67
C ALA A 182 13.75 23.64 8.39
N PRO A 183 13.72 23.00 7.21
CA PRO A 183 13.92 23.71 5.95
C PRO A 183 12.97 24.91 5.81
N ALA A 184 13.51 26.08 5.43
CA ALA A 184 12.72 27.32 5.30
C ALA A 184 11.55 27.17 4.30
N ALA A 185 11.68 26.29 3.31
CA ALA A 185 10.64 25.96 2.35
C ALA A 185 9.35 25.47 3.01
N LEU A 186 9.42 24.76 4.15
CA LEU A 186 8.24 24.32 4.89
C LEU A 186 7.43 25.49 5.48
N ALA A 187 8.11 26.57 5.90
CA ALA A 187 7.44 27.73 6.47
C ALA A 187 6.75 28.58 5.39
N THR A 188 7.18 28.48 4.14
CA THR A 188 6.67 29.25 2.99
C THR A 188 5.69 28.43 2.13
N ALA A 189 5.63 27.13 2.32
CA ALA A 189 4.69 26.25 1.61
C ALA A 189 3.24 26.60 1.96
N ARG A 190 2.43 26.88 0.93
CA ARG A 190 1.03 27.31 1.08
C ARG A 190 0.03 26.34 0.47
N ARG A 191 0.42 25.59 -0.56
CA ARG A 191 -0.47 24.69 -1.29
C ARG A 191 -0.53 23.29 -0.71
N PRO A 192 0.60 22.66 -0.34
CA PRO A 192 0.58 21.28 0.12
C PRO A 192 0.00 21.15 1.53
N LEU A 193 -0.63 20.02 1.78
CA LEU A 193 -0.92 19.58 3.14
C LEU A 193 0.38 19.12 3.80
N ILE A 194 0.82 19.79 4.87
CA ILE A 194 1.98 19.33 5.64
C ILE A 194 1.49 18.45 6.79
N VAL A 195 2.03 17.23 6.91
CA VAL A 195 1.66 16.25 7.94
C VAL A 195 2.88 15.81 8.72
N GLY A 196 2.82 15.97 10.04
CA GLY A 196 3.84 15.47 10.96
C GLY A 196 3.64 13.97 11.27
N LEU A 197 4.69 13.17 11.11
CA LEU A 197 4.68 11.77 11.52
C LEU A 197 5.53 11.60 12.78
N VAL A 198 4.96 10.97 13.81
CA VAL A 198 5.62 10.67 15.08
C VAL A 198 5.45 9.20 15.43
N ALA A 199 6.38 8.67 16.21
CA ALA A 199 6.23 7.35 16.83
C ALA A 199 6.75 7.41 18.28
N SER A 200 6.56 6.32 19.06
CA SER A 200 7.16 6.24 20.39
C SER A 200 8.68 6.12 20.32
N PRO A 201 9.43 6.63 21.33
CA PRO A 201 10.88 6.48 21.36
C PRO A 201 11.34 5.02 21.26
N GLU A 202 10.68 4.14 21.98
CA GLU A 202 10.98 2.70 22.02
C GLU A 202 10.86 2.09 20.60
N ARG A 203 9.81 2.46 19.87
CA ARG A 203 9.59 1.97 18.50
C ARG A 203 10.68 2.44 17.55
N ILE A 204 11.07 3.71 17.66
CA ILE A 204 12.11 4.27 16.79
C ILE A 204 13.46 3.63 17.10
N VAL A 205 13.84 3.51 18.37
CA VAL A 205 15.07 2.84 18.81
C VAL A 205 15.13 1.41 18.24
N GLN A 206 14.06 0.64 18.41
CA GLN A 206 13.98 -0.73 17.89
C GLN A 206 14.22 -0.79 16.36
N ILE A 207 13.59 0.11 15.59
CA ILE A 207 13.73 0.15 14.13
C ILE A 207 15.16 0.57 13.75
N ARG A 208 15.75 1.55 14.46
CA ARG A 208 17.11 2.01 14.21
C ARG A 208 18.14 0.92 14.51
N GLN A 209 18.00 0.19 15.61
CA GLN A 209 18.84 -0.97 15.94
C GLN A 209 18.77 -2.04 14.84
N ASN A 210 17.57 -2.44 14.44
CA ASN A 210 17.41 -3.41 13.35
C ASN A 210 18.08 -2.94 12.04
N ARG A 211 18.08 -1.63 11.78
CA ARG A 211 18.76 -1.08 10.60
C ARG A 211 20.27 -1.16 10.70
N LEU A 212 20.85 -0.81 11.85
CA LEU A 212 22.30 -0.94 12.08
C LEU A 212 22.75 -2.40 11.91
N LEU A 213 22.03 -3.34 12.50
CA LEU A 213 22.30 -4.78 12.33
C LEU A 213 22.25 -5.19 10.85
N SER A 214 21.27 -4.73 10.08
CA SER A 214 21.15 -5.06 8.66
C SER A 214 22.28 -4.47 7.81
N LEU A 215 22.85 -3.35 8.19
CA LEU A 215 23.95 -2.68 7.50
C LEU A 215 25.33 -3.13 7.97
N ARG A 216 25.41 -3.98 9.01
CA ARG A 216 26.68 -4.34 9.69
C ARG A 216 27.49 -3.09 10.08
N ALA A 217 26.80 -2.02 10.44
CA ALA A 217 27.41 -0.78 10.89
C ALA A 217 27.70 -0.88 12.40
N ASP A 218 28.81 -0.24 12.83
CA ASP A 218 29.13 -0.11 14.24
C ASP A 218 27.99 0.67 14.96
N ASP A 219 27.76 0.33 16.24
CA ASP A 219 26.76 0.98 17.06
C ASP A 219 27.07 2.48 17.21
N ASP A 220 26.42 3.32 16.42
CA ASP A 220 26.32 4.75 16.71
C ASP A 220 25.39 4.91 17.92
N THR A 221 26.00 5.00 19.08
CA THR A 221 25.30 5.01 20.38
C THR A 221 24.29 6.17 20.49
N ALA A 222 24.59 7.34 19.89
CA ALA A 222 23.67 8.49 19.90
C ALA A 222 22.43 8.25 19.03
N TYR A 223 22.57 7.52 17.91
CA TYR A 223 21.46 7.22 16.99
C TYR A 223 20.39 6.32 17.59
N VAL A 224 20.77 5.45 18.54
CA VAL A 224 19.90 4.48 19.20
C VAL A 224 19.68 4.82 20.69
N ASP A 225 20.23 5.93 21.15
CA ASP A 225 20.00 6.39 22.53
C ASP A 225 18.53 6.80 22.73
N ARG A 226 17.89 6.21 23.73
CA ARG A 226 16.46 6.41 23.98
C ARG A 226 16.10 7.85 24.36
N ASP A 227 16.94 8.49 25.14
CA ASP A 227 16.67 9.83 25.66
C ASP A 227 16.90 10.86 24.54
N ALA A 228 17.96 10.70 23.74
CA ALA A 228 18.18 11.49 22.53
C ALA A 228 17.01 11.36 21.54
N VAL A 229 16.54 10.14 21.29
CA VAL A 229 15.36 9.90 20.42
C VAL A 229 14.10 10.55 21.01
N ALA A 230 13.89 10.51 22.31
CA ALA A 230 12.76 11.16 22.95
C ALA A 230 12.79 12.69 22.79
N GLU A 231 13.97 13.29 22.89
CA GLU A 231 14.18 14.72 22.63
C GLU A 231 13.88 15.11 21.16
N GLU A 232 14.35 14.30 20.19
CA GLU A 232 14.01 14.47 18.77
C GLU A 232 12.49 14.48 18.53
N ILE A 233 11.78 13.54 19.14
CA ILE A 233 10.31 13.44 18.99
C ILE A 233 9.63 14.62 19.67
N ALA A 234 10.08 15.02 20.87
CA ALA A 234 9.53 16.17 21.55
C ALA A 234 9.75 17.47 20.78
N PHE A 235 10.92 17.63 20.15
CA PHE A 235 11.20 18.75 19.23
C PHE A 235 10.22 18.73 18.04
N SER A 236 10.04 17.59 17.39
CA SER A 236 9.13 17.44 16.26
C SER A 236 7.69 17.81 16.64
N ARG A 237 7.19 17.33 17.76
CA ARG A 237 5.84 17.65 18.27
C ARG A 237 5.67 19.15 18.52
N ARG A 238 6.66 19.81 19.13
CA ARG A 238 6.63 21.27 19.32
C ARG A 238 6.60 22.03 18.01
N LEU A 239 7.38 21.57 17.01
CA LEU A 239 7.39 22.18 15.68
C LEU A 239 6.03 22.05 15.01
N PHE A 240 5.41 20.86 15.02
CA PHE A 240 4.12 20.62 14.41
C PHE A 240 3.02 21.45 15.09
N ALA A 241 3.01 21.51 16.42
CA ALA A 241 2.08 22.35 17.18
C ALA A 241 2.23 23.84 16.86
N LYS A 242 3.47 24.33 16.76
CA LYS A 242 3.77 25.75 16.44
C LYS A 242 3.17 26.14 15.07
N HIS A 243 3.20 25.24 14.10
CA HIS A 243 2.72 25.48 12.74
C HIS A 243 1.30 24.97 12.48
N ASN A 244 0.62 24.44 13.49
CA ASN A 244 -0.70 23.79 13.38
C ASN A 244 -0.73 22.68 12.31
N TRP A 245 0.37 21.95 12.10
CA TRP A 245 0.39 20.82 11.21
C TRP A 245 -0.29 19.60 11.86
N PRO A 246 -1.21 18.95 11.16
CA PRO A 246 -1.79 17.70 11.65
C PRO A 246 -0.70 16.66 11.92
N THR A 247 -0.87 15.92 13.00
CA THR A 247 0.14 14.94 13.45
C THR A 247 -0.48 13.55 13.52
N ILE A 248 0.19 12.57 12.92
CA ILE A 248 -0.21 11.16 12.95
C ILE A 248 0.82 10.36 13.73
N ASP A 249 0.36 9.62 14.74
CA ASP A 249 1.18 8.66 15.47
C ASP A 249 1.19 7.32 14.72
N VAL A 250 2.38 6.91 14.27
CA VAL A 250 2.59 5.69 13.47
C VAL A 250 3.13 4.51 14.30
N THR A 251 3.17 4.62 15.63
CA THR A 251 3.77 3.61 16.53
C THR A 251 3.23 2.20 16.28
N ARG A 252 1.92 2.09 16.07
CA ARG A 252 1.20 0.82 15.86
C ARG A 252 0.39 0.77 14.57
N ARG A 253 0.66 1.68 13.64
CA ARG A 253 -0.04 1.73 12.36
C ARG A 253 0.77 1.10 11.25
N SER A 254 0.09 0.44 10.34
CA SER A 254 0.65 0.04 9.06
C SER A 254 0.86 1.26 8.15
N ILE A 255 1.61 1.07 7.06
CA ILE A 255 1.80 2.09 6.02
C ILE A 255 0.46 2.46 5.40
N GLU A 256 -0.39 1.46 5.14
CA GLU A 256 -1.72 1.59 4.56
C GLU A 256 -2.67 2.41 5.44
N GLU A 257 -2.72 2.12 6.74
CA GLU A 257 -3.53 2.86 7.71
C GLU A 257 -3.04 4.30 7.86
N THR A 258 -1.73 4.51 7.85
CA THR A 258 -1.12 5.85 7.88
C THR A 258 -1.49 6.63 6.63
N ALA A 259 -1.35 6.02 5.46
CA ALA A 259 -1.71 6.64 4.19
C ALA A 259 -3.22 6.93 4.08
N ALA A 260 -4.08 6.04 4.56
CA ALA A 260 -5.52 6.27 4.60
C ALA A 260 -5.87 7.51 5.45
N ALA A 261 -5.28 7.63 6.65
CA ALA A 261 -5.47 8.82 7.48
C ALA A 261 -4.97 10.11 6.82
N ILE A 262 -3.85 10.05 6.08
CA ILE A 262 -3.33 11.20 5.32
C ILE A 262 -4.28 11.57 4.18
N LEU A 263 -4.82 10.59 3.45
CA LEU A 263 -5.75 10.83 2.36
C LEU A 263 -7.05 11.50 2.83
N ASP A 264 -7.55 11.15 4.01
CA ASP A 264 -8.71 11.82 4.61
C ASP A 264 -8.39 13.28 4.94
N LEU A 265 -7.24 13.56 5.58
CA LEU A 265 -6.78 14.92 5.85
C LEU A 265 -6.56 15.72 4.56
N TYR A 266 -6.02 15.09 3.52
CA TYR A 266 -5.79 15.73 2.22
C TYR A 266 -7.10 16.07 1.50
N ARG A 267 -8.10 15.20 1.59
CA ARG A 267 -9.44 15.48 1.06
C ARG A 267 -10.04 16.73 1.71
N ASP A 268 -10.00 16.82 3.04
CA ASP A 268 -10.50 17.96 3.80
C ASP A 268 -9.71 19.24 3.48
N HIS A 269 -8.40 19.12 3.32
CA HIS A 269 -7.53 20.24 2.93
C HIS A 269 -7.92 20.78 1.55
N ARG A 270 -8.12 19.92 0.55
CA ARG A 270 -8.54 20.32 -0.79
C ARG A 270 -9.90 21.02 -0.81
N LEU A 271 -10.85 20.55 -0.02
CA LEU A 271 -12.17 21.16 0.05
C LEU A 271 -12.10 22.61 0.53
N LYS A 272 -11.19 22.94 1.43
CA LYS A 272 -10.97 24.32 1.90
C LYS A 272 -10.44 25.24 0.79
N PHE A 273 -9.65 24.71 -0.15
CA PHE A 273 -9.11 25.49 -1.28
C PHE A 273 -10.11 25.67 -2.43
N ILE A 274 -11.10 24.80 -2.56
CA ILE A 274 -12.15 24.92 -3.61
C ILE A 274 -13.26 25.86 -3.15
N ALA A 275 -13.42 26.09 -1.83
CA ALA A 275 -14.46 26.93 -1.25
C ALA A 275 -14.08 28.42 -1.15
N VAL A 276 -12.88 28.81 -1.60
CA VAL A 276 -12.38 30.18 -1.71
C VAL A 276 -12.26 30.57 -3.18
#